data_670d0c1776e4bb02c4df6b2dfb07d71d
#
_entry.id   670d0c1776e4bb02c4df6b2dfb07d71d
#
_cell.length_a   1.000
_cell.length_b   1.000
_cell.length_c   1.000
_cell.angle_alpha   90.00
_cell.angle_beta   90.00
_cell.angle_gamma   90.00
#
_symmetry.space_group_name_H-M   'P 1'
#
loop_
_entity.id
_entity.type
_entity.pdbx_description
1 polymer ?
#
loop_
_entity_poly.entity_id
_entity_poly.type
_entity_poly.pdbx_seq_one_letter_code
_entity_poly.pdbx_strand_id
1 'polypeptide(L)'
;QELGVEVVYFNPLFVSPSNHKYDIQDYDYIDPHYGKIVDDGGEVLPDGVTDNSQATKYKKRTTGLKNLEASNELFIKLVEELHRRGMKVILDGVFNHCGSFNKWMDRERIYEGEKDYEPGAYISADSPYRSYFRFFKEGPENWPYNGNYDGWWGHDTLPKLNYEDSVKLENYILYIGR
;
A
#
# COMPACT_ATOMS: atom_id res chain seq x y z
N GLN A 1 -20.80 13.24 -19.24
CA GLN A 1 -21.06 13.55 -20.67
C GLN A 1 -21.73 14.90 -20.84
N GLU A 2 -22.78 15.20 -20.09
CA GLU A 2 -23.50 16.51 -20.20
C GLU A 2 -22.59 17.73 -19.95
N LEU A 3 -21.56 17.57 -19.10
CA LEU A 3 -20.55 18.59 -18.81
C LEU A 3 -19.38 18.61 -19.80
N GLY A 4 -19.37 17.77 -20.84
CA GLY A 4 -18.27 17.67 -21.80
C GLY A 4 -16.99 17.07 -21.24
N VAL A 5 -17.07 16.28 -20.15
CA VAL A 5 -15.90 15.61 -19.54
C VAL A 5 -15.42 14.48 -20.45
N GLU A 6 -14.15 14.51 -20.84
CA GLU A 6 -13.50 13.52 -21.69
C GLU A 6 -12.50 12.65 -20.91
N VAL A 7 -12.01 13.14 -19.78
CA VAL A 7 -10.99 12.45 -18.96
C VAL A 7 -11.39 12.53 -17.49
N VAL A 8 -11.26 11.41 -16.77
CA VAL A 8 -11.38 11.36 -15.31
C VAL A 8 -10.00 11.08 -14.74
N TYR A 9 -9.49 12.00 -13.95
CA TYR A 9 -8.26 11.82 -13.18
C TYR A 9 -8.60 11.47 -11.75
N PHE A 10 -7.98 10.41 -11.25
CA PHE A 10 -8.08 10.01 -9.86
C PHE A 10 -6.77 10.30 -9.13
N ASN A 11 -6.85 10.95 -7.97
CA ASN A 11 -5.79 10.87 -6.96
C ASN A 11 -5.51 9.40 -6.63
N PRO A 12 -4.41 9.07 -5.95
CA PRO A 12 -4.11 7.68 -5.65
C PRO A 12 -5.32 6.95 -5.05
N LEU A 13 -5.65 5.78 -5.60
CA LEU A 13 -6.79 4.94 -5.17
C LEU A 13 -6.34 3.65 -4.48
N PHE A 14 -5.05 3.37 -4.49
CA PHE A 14 -4.49 2.17 -3.87
C PHE A 14 -4.71 2.15 -2.36
N VAL A 15 -4.64 0.96 -1.77
CA VAL A 15 -4.78 0.80 -0.31
C VAL A 15 -3.83 1.72 0.42
N SER A 16 -4.36 2.53 1.34
CA SER A 16 -3.60 3.50 2.12
C SER A 16 -4.36 3.91 3.38
N PRO A 17 -3.67 4.15 4.51
CA PRO A 17 -4.32 4.54 5.77
C PRO A 17 -4.88 5.97 5.76
N SER A 18 -4.33 6.85 4.93
CA SER A 18 -4.77 8.25 4.86
C SER A 18 -5.91 8.48 3.86
N ASN A 19 -6.59 9.61 4.01
CA ASN A 19 -7.61 10.04 3.06
C ASN A 19 -7.03 10.61 1.76
N HIS A 20 -5.80 11.13 1.77
CA HIS A 20 -5.12 11.64 0.58
C HIS A 20 -4.47 10.55 -0.28
N LYS A 21 -4.21 9.37 0.28
CA LYS A 21 -3.73 8.15 -0.39
C LYS A 21 -2.30 8.23 -0.98
N TYR A 22 -1.46 9.19 -0.58
CA TYR A 22 -0.07 9.27 -1.04
C TYR A 22 0.90 8.41 -0.23
N ASP A 23 0.47 7.78 0.85
CA ASP A 23 1.20 6.83 1.69
C ASP A 23 0.73 5.39 1.39
N ILE A 24 1.08 4.90 0.20
CA ILE A 24 0.58 3.62 -0.33
C ILE A 24 0.93 2.45 0.59
N GLN A 25 -0.08 1.69 0.97
CA GLN A 25 0.03 0.45 1.74
C GLN A 25 0.15 -0.78 0.84
N ASP A 26 -0.61 -0.84 -0.24
CA ASP A 26 -0.57 -1.93 -1.21
C ASP A 26 -0.86 -1.40 -2.62
N TYR A 27 0.07 -1.64 -3.55
CA TYR A 27 -0.06 -1.19 -4.95
C TYR A 27 -0.89 -2.14 -5.83
N ASP A 28 -1.21 -3.36 -5.35
CA ASP A 28 -1.92 -4.35 -6.15
C ASP A 28 -3.44 -4.16 -6.13
N TYR A 29 -3.96 -3.37 -5.17
CA TYR A 29 -5.39 -3.29 -4.92
C TYR A 29 -5.87 -1.86 -4.71
N ILE A 30 -7.11 -1.63 -5.16
CA ILE A 30 -7.89 -0.44 -4.83
C ILE A 30 -8.30 -0.51 -3.35
N ASP A 31 -8.22 0.62 -2.65
CA ASP A 31 -8.59 0.72 -1.25
C ASP A 31 -10.06 0.34 -1.04
N PRO A 32 -10.36 -0.66 -0.18
CA PRO A 32 -11.72 -1.08 0.08
C PRO A 32 -12.63 0.02 0.65
N HIS A 33 -12.07 1.06 1.27
CA HIS A 33 -12.86 2.21 1.73
C HIS A 33 -13.37 3.09 0.59
N TYR A 34 -12.74 3.04 -0.59
CA TYR A 34 -13.24 3.64 -1.83
C TYR A 34 -13.90 2.62 -2.75
N GLY A 35 -13.56 1.36 -2.58
CA GLY A 35 -14.07 0.24 -3.32
C GLY A 35 -15.25 -0.45 -2.66
N LYS A 36 -15.08 -1.70 -2.27
CA LYS A 36 -16.14 -2.53 -1.69
C LYS A 36 -15.63 -3.35 -0.51
N ILE A 37 -16.23 -3.15 0.67
CA ILE A 37 -16.03 -3.98 1.85
C ILE A 37 -17.12 -5.07 1.84
N VAL A 38 -16.73 -6.34 1.70
CA VAL A 38 -17.62 -7.51 1.68
C VAL A 38 -17.46 -8.37 2.94
N ASP A 39 -16.32 -8.27 3.61
CA ASP A 39 -16.05 -8.92 4.89
C ASP A 39 -15.61 -7.86 5.89
N ASP A 40 -16.52 -7.48 6.79
CA ASP A 40 -16.29 -6.47 7.83
C ASP A 40 -16.35 -7.10 9.22
N GLY A 41 -15.55 -6.60 10.13
CA GLY A 41 -15.47 -7.09 11.50
C GLY A 41 -14.20 -6.62 12.20
N GLY A 42 -13.98 -7.15 13.40
CA GLY A 42 -12.91 -6.64 14.26
C GLY A 42 -13.27 -5.33 14.94
N GLU A 43 -12.33 -4.80 15.71
CA GLU A 43 -12.52 -3.63 16.55
C GLU A 43 -11.71 -2.45 16.02
N VAL A 44 -12.22 -1.25 16.21
CA VAL A 44 -11.44 -0.02 16.03
C VAL A 44 -10.38 0.07 17.12
N LEU A 45 -9.29 0.75 16.81
CA LEU A 45 -8.23 0.96 17.80
C LEU A 45 -8.79 1.76 18.98
N PRO A 46 -8.65 1.27 20.24
CA PRO A 46 -9.13 2.00 21.40
C PRO A 46 -8.41 3.34 21.60
N ASP A 47 -9.09 4.30 22.24
CA ASP A 47 -8.50 5.59 22.58
C ASP A 47 -7.20 5.41 23.38
N GLY A 48 -6.15 6.12 22.98
CA GLY A 48 -4.85 6.10 23.62
C GLY A 48 -3.95 4.92 23.25
N VAL A 49 -4.44 3.96 22.47
CA VAL A 49 -3.61 2.89 21.89
C VAL A 49 -3.00 3.37 20.58
N THR A 50 -1.67 3.26 20.47
CA THR A 50 -0.91 3.69 19.28
C THR A 50 -0.30 2.54 18.49
N ASP A 51 -0.45 1.30 18.96
CA ASP A 51 0.00 0.10 18.27
C ASP A 51 -0.99 -0.29 17.18
N ASN A 52 -0.67 0.06 15.94
CA ASN A 52 -1.51 -0.18 14.78
C ASN A 52 -1.73 -1.67 14.48
N SER A 53 -0.87 -2.56 14.98
CA SER A 53 -1.07 -4.01 14.86
C SER A 53 -2.36 -4.50 15.53
N GLN A 54 -2.88 -3.73 16.49
CA GLN A 54 -4.13 -4.00 17.22
C GLN A 54 -5.38 -3.46 16.53
N ALA A 55 -5.26 -2.71 15.45
CA ALA A 55 -6.38 -2.18 14.67
C ALA A 55 -7.03 -3.28 13.81
N THR A 56 -7.65 -4.27 14.46
CA THR A 56 -8.12 -5.49 13.82
C THR A 56 -9.19 -5.25 12.76
N LYS A 57 -10.03 -4.24 12.92
CA LYS A 57 -11.00 -3.83 11.92
C LYS A 57 -10.34 -3.27 10.66
N TYR A 58 -9.35 -2.39 10.85
CA TYR A 58 -8.59 -1.83 9.75
C TYR A 58 -7.81 -2.92 9.00
N LYS A 59 -7.10 -3.78 9.74
CA LYS A 59 -6.40 -4.94 9.18
C LYS A 59 -7.34 -5.78 8.31
N LYS A 60 -8.46 -6.23 8.86
CA LYS A 60 -9.43 -7.07 8.14
C LYS A 60 -9.91 -6.41 6.83
N ARG A 61 -10.15 -5.11 6.85
CA ARG A 61 -10.59 -4.38 5.66
C ARG A 61 -9.51 -4.26 4.60
N THR A 62 -8.25 -4.02 5.00
CA THR A 62 -7.17 -3.60 4.11
C THR A 62 -6.15 -4.70 3.78
N THR A 63 -6.20 -5.85 4.46
CA THR A 63 -5.37 -7.03 4.16
C THR A 63 -6.20 -8.25 3.74
N GLY A 64 -7.50 -8.24 3.99
CA GLY A 64 -8.39 -9.35 3.64
C GLY A 64 -8.62 -9.45 2.13
N LEU A 65 -8.11 -10.51 1.48
CA LEU A 65 -8.15 -10.69 0.02
C LEU A 65 -9.56 -10.52 -0.57
N LYS A 66 -10.61 -10.98 0.14
CA LYS A 66 -12.00 -10.81 -0.33
C LYS A 66 -12.40 -9.35 -0.54
N ASN A 67 -11.97 -8.46 0.36
CA ASN A 67 -12.25 -7.03 0.24
C ASN A 67 -11.42 -6.40 -0.88
N LEU A 68 -10.16 -6.80 -0.97
CA LEU A 68 -9.21 -6.29 -1.95
C LEU A 68 -9.64 -6.67 -3.38
N GLU A 69 -9.95 -7.94 -3.62
CA GLU A 69 -10.44 -8.46 -4.89
C GLU A 69 -11.78 -7.83 -5.29
N ALA A 70 -12.75 -7.75 -4.35
CA ALA A 70 -14.04 -7.12 -4.61
C ALA A 70 -13.90 -5.63 -4.97
N SER A 71 -12.90 -4.95 -4.43
CA SER A 71 -12.62 -3.55 -4.73
C SER A 71 -12.01 -3.39 -6.13
N ASN A 72 -11.08 -4.26 -6.52
CA ASN A 72 -10.54 -4.28 -7.87
C ASN A 72 -11.63 -4.58 -8.91
N GLU A 73 -12.49 -5.57 -8.64
CA GLU A 73 -13.62 -5.87 -9.54
C GLU A 73 -14.57 -4.69 -9.74
N LEU A 74 -14.86 -3.96 -8.66
CA LEU A 74 -15.70 -2.76 -8.74
C LEU A 74 -15.03 -1.68 -9.57
N PHE A 75 -13.74 -1.46 -9.38
CA PHE A 75 -12.98 -0.47 -10.13
C PHE A 75 -12.86 -0.81 -11.61
N ILE A 76 -12.64 -2.09 -11.96
CA ILE A 76 -12.66 -2.56 -13.36
C ILE A 76 -13.99 -2.18 -14.02
N LYS A 77 -15.12 -2.47 -13.38
CA LYS A 77 -16.46 -2.11 -13.90
C LYS A 77 -16.63 -0.60 -14.09
N LEU A 78 -16.09 0.21 -13.18
CA LEU A 78 -16.11 1.67 -13.31
C LEU A 78 -15.30 2.11 -14.52
N VAL A 79 -14.10 1.58 -14.72
CA VAL A 79 -13.25 1.91 -15.86
C VAL A 79 -13.90 1.49 -17.18
N GLU A 80 -14.48 0.29 -17.25
CA GLU A 80 -15.22 -0.19 -18.41
C GLU A 80 -16.39 0.73 -18.76
N GLU A 81 -17.16 1.19 -17.77
CA GLU A 81 -18.27 2.12 -17.99
C GLU A 81 -17.80 3.50 -18.45
N LEU A 82 -16.69 4.02 -17.90
CA LEU A 82 -16.08 5.26 -18.36
C LEU A 82 -15.63 5.16 -19.83
N HIS A 83 -14.93 4.07 -20.18
CA HIS A 83 -14.51 3.81 -21.56
C HIS A 83 -15.69 3.65 -22.51
N ARG A 84 -16.76 2.96 -22.09
CA ARG A 84 -17.99 2.84 -22.87
C ARG A 84 -18.65 4.20 -23.19
N ARG A 85 -18.44 5.17 -22.31
CA ARG A 85 -18.88 6.57 -22.49
C ARG A 85 -17.89 7.42 -23.28
N GLY A 86 -16.79 6.85 -23.77
CA GLY A 86 -15.74 7.56 -24.49
C GLY A 86 -14.82 8.40 -23.61
N MET A 87 -14.87 8.21 -22.29
CA MET A 87 -13.98 8.90 -21.33
C MET A 87 -12.70 8.11 -21.08
N LYS A 88 -11.59 8.81 -20.93
CA LYS A 88 -10.29 8.23 -20.52
C LYS A 88 -10.15 8.28 -19.00
N VAL A 89 -9.33 7.38 -18.46
CA VAL A 89 -8.99 7.32 -17.03
C VAL A 89 -7.50 7.56 -16.86
N ILE A 90 -7.15 8.41 -15.91
CA ILE A 90 -5.76 8.61 -15.45
C ILE A 90 -5.72 8.30 -13.97
N LEU A 91 -4.78 7.44 -13.56
CA LEU A 91 -4.50 7.11 -12.16
C LEU A 91 -3.20 7.78 -11.72
N ASP A 92 -3.22 8.38 -10.54
CA ASP A 92 -2.01 8.89 -9.90
C ASP A 92 -1.17 7.73 -9.35
N GLY A 93 0.09 7.65 -9.77
CA GLY A 93 1.05 6.64 -9.32
C GLY A 93 2.11 7.23 -8.40
N VAL A 94 2.11 6.85 -7.13
CA VAL A 94 3.11 7.29 -6.14
C VAL A 94 4.24 6.27 -6.10
N PHE A 95 5.28 6.47 -6.91
CA PHE A 95 6.36 5.49 -7.08
C PHE A 95 7.71 5.94 -6.48
N ASN A 96 7.80 7.13 -5.89
CA ASN A 96 9.01 7.60 -5.22
C ASN A 96 9.18 6.99 -3.81
N HIS A 97 8.08 6.81 -3.11
CA HIS A 97 8.01 6.28 -1.76
C HIS A 97 6.72 5.49 -1.57
N CYS A 98 6.65 4.72 -0.50
CA CYS A 98 5.40 4.12 -0.02
C CYS A 98 5.06 4.65 1.38
N GLY A 99 3.98 4.18 1.98
CA GLY A 99 3.67 4.46 3.38
C GLY A 99 4.37 3.49 4.35
N SER A 100 4.45 3.85 5.63
CA SER A 100 4.97 2.96 6.68
C SER A 100 4.11 1.70 6.90
N PHE A 101 2.85 1.77 6.48
CA PHE A 101 1.90 0.64 6.46
C PHE A 101 2.15 -0.35 5.30
N ASN A 102 2.97 0.01 4.32
CA ASN A 102 3.15 -0.78 3.10
C ASN A 102 3.64 -2.20 3.41
N LYS A 103 3.04 -3.21 2.75
CA LYS A 103 3.35 -4.63 2.97
C LYS A 103 4.83 -4.99 2.77
N TRP A 104 5.57 -4.23 1.97
CA TRP A 104 7.00 -4.48 1.76
C TRP A 104 7.87 -3.97 2.92
N MET A 105 7.43 -2.90 3.61
CA MET A 105 8.10 -2.37 4.81
C MET A 105 7.49 -2.95 6.09
N ASP A 106 6.18 -2.88 6.21
CA ASP A 106 5.35 -3.29 7.37
C ASP A 106 5.83 -2.72 8.70
N ARG A 107 6.23 -1.43 8.72
CA ARG A 107 6.64 -0.76 9.95
C ARG A 107 5.52 -0.74 11.00
N GLU A 108 4.29 -0.62 10.55
CA GLU A 108 3.11 -0.55 11.42
C GLU A 108 2.59 -1.94 11.81
N ARG A 109 3.28 -3.01 11.38
CA ARG A 109 3.02 -4.40 11.77
C ARG A 109 1.61 -4.88 11.43
N ILE A 110 1.08 -4.37 10.32
CA ILE A 110 -0.26 -4.70 9.82
C ILE A 110 -0.31 -6.10 9.22
N TYR A 111 0.78 -6.50 8.57
CA TYR A 111 0.91 -7.78 7.88
C TYR A 111 1.65 -8.84 8.69
N GLU A 112 2.27 -8.45 9.81
CA GLU A 112 3.02 -9.37 10.67
C GLU A 112 2.14 -10.52 11.14
N GLY A 113 2.53 -11.76 10.80
CA GLY A 113 1.79 -12.96 11.15
C GLY A 113 0.57 -13.28 10.28
N GLU A 114 0.25 -12.45 9.29
CA GLU A 114 -0.80 -12.74 8.33
C GLU A 114 -0.35 -13.82 7.34
N LYS A 115 -1.21 -14.83 7.13
CA LYS A 115 -0.85 -16.06 6.41
C LYS A 115 -0.48 -15.85 4.94
N ASP A 116 -1.09 -14.87 4.28
CA ASP A 116 -0.98 -14.67 2.85
C ASP A 116 0.08 -13.61 2.48
N TYR A 117 0.92 -13.22 3.44
CA TYR A 117 1.90 -12.17 3.26
C TYR A 117 3.28 -12.58 3.75
N GLU A 118 4.30 -12.21 2.99
CA GLU A 118 5.69 -12.35 3.40
C GLU A 118 6.07 -11.27 4.44
N PRO A 119 7.00 -11.53 5.34
CA PRO A 119 7.42 -10.54 6.32
C PRO A 119 8.01 -9.31 5.65
N GLY A 120 7.57 -8.12 6.07
CA GLY A 120 8.10 -6.85 5.58
C GLY A 120 9.56 -6.61 5.95
N ALA A 121 10.20 -5.68 5.26
CA ALA A 121 11.62 -5.36 5.45
C ALA A 121 11.94 -4.77 6.83
N TYR A 122 10.97 -4.17 7.50
CA TYR A 122 11.11 -3.71 8.90
C TYR A 122 11.04 -4.88 9.90
N ILE A 123 10.28 -5.92 9.57
CA ILE A 123 10.02 -7.06 10.45
C ILE A 123 11.19 -8.06 10.45
N SER A 124 11.83 -8.28 9.28
CA SER A 124 12.87 -9.29 9.15
C SER A 124 13.99 -8.86 8.21
N ALA A 125 15.24 -9.13 8.61
CA ALA A 125 16.42 -8.99 7.77
C ALA A 125 16.39 -9.91 6.55
N ASP A 126 15.72 -11.06 6.66
CA ASP A 126 15.57 -12.07 5.61
C ASP A 126 14.35 -11.80 4.72
N SER A 127 13.69 -10.66 4.88
CA SER A 127 12.54 -10.26 4.07
C SER A 127 12.87 -10.26 2.57
N PRO A 128 11.99 -10.83 1.71
CA PRO A 128 12.17 -10.76 0.27
C PRO A 128 12.10 -9.32 -0.28
N TYR A 129 11.64 -8.38 0.53
CA TYR A 129 11.51 -6.97 0.20
C TYR A 129 12.65 -6.09 0.73
N ARG A 130 13.66 -6.68 1.37
CA ARG A 130 14.74 -5.93 2.01
C ARG A 130 15.46 -5.00 1.04
N SER A 131 15.75 -5.43 -0.19
CA SER A 131 16.39 -4.61 -1.22
C SER A 131 15.52 -3.47 -1.76
N TYR A 132 14.22 -3.45 -1.45
CA TYR A 132 13.31 -2.37 -1.87
C TYR A 132 13.56 -1.07 -1.12
N PHE A 133 14.31 -1.14 -0.02
CA PHE A 133 14.63 -0.02 0.85
C PHE A 133 16.12 0.03 1.14
N ARG A 134 16.61 1.22 1.44
CA ARG A 134 17.99 1.43 1.85
C ARG A 134 18.05 1.56 3.36
N PHE A 135 18.70 0.59 4.02
CA PHE A 135 18.96 0.62 5.45
C PHE A 135 20.36 1.19 5.72
N PHE A 136 20.51 2.08 6.71
CA PHE A 136 21.78 2.71 7.05
C PHE A 136 22.58 1.94 8.09
N LYS A 137 21.89 1.18 8.93
CA LYS A 137 22.51 0.33 9.95
C LYS A 137 21.97 -1.08 9.83
N GLU A 138 22.88 -2.02 9.77
CA GLU A 138 22.59 -3.43 9.72
C GLU A 138 23.34 -4.13 10.84
N GLY A 139 22.86 -5.28 11.22
CA GLY A 139 23.42 -6.07 12.30
C GLY A 139 22.31 -6.57 13.22
N PRO A 140 22.58 -7.66 13.96
CA PRO A 140 21.56 -8.31 14.80
C PRO A 140 20.91 -7.37 15.82
N GLU A 141 21.64 -6.39 16.29
CA GLU A 141 21.17 -5.41 17.27
C GLU A 141 20.12 -4.44 16.73
N ASN A 142 19.98 -4.34 15.40
CA ASN A 142 18.98 -3.49 14.75
C ASN A 142 17.73 -4.28 14.34
N TRP A 143 17.69 -5.57 14.56
CA TRP A 143 16.59 -6.45 14.18
C TRP A 143 16.02 -7.19 15.39
N PRO A 144 14.72 -7.54 15.39
CA PRO A 144 13.69 -7.08 14.44
C PRO A 144 13.34 -5.61 14.64
N TYR A 145 12.56 -5.08 13.73
CA TYR A 145 12.05 -3.70 13.76
C TYR A 145 13.12 -2.64 13.52
N ASN A 146 13.92 -2.83 12.47
CA ASN A 146 14.96 -1.88 12.10
C ASN A 146 14.40 -0.58 11.51
N GLY A 147 14.39 0.49 12.28
CA GLY A 147 13.96 1.83 11.90
C GLY A 147 15.01 2.71 11.20
N ASN A 148 16.20 2.16 10.87
CA ASN A 148 17.30 2.92 10.25
C ASN A 148 17.26 2.81 8.72
N TYR A 149 16.27 3.39 8.06
CA TYR A 149 16.10 3.37 6.62
C TYR A 149 15.90 4.76 6.02
N ASP A 150 16.08 4.88 4.70
CA ASP A 150 15.88 6.13 3.98
C ASP A 150 14.39 6.44 3.83
N GLY A 151 14.01 7.63 4.25
CA GLY A 151 12.66 8.17 4.09
C GLY A 151 12.64 9.38 3.16
N TRP A 152 11.55 9.57 2.43
CA TRP A 152 11.37 10.74 1.59
C TRP A 152 11.42 12.01 2.44
N TRP A 153 12.36 12.89 2.13
CA TRP A 153 12.71 14.06 2.94
C TRP A 153 13.00 13.75 4.42
N GLY A 154 13.48 12.54 4.72
CA GLY A 154 13.77 12.10 6.08
C GLY A 154 12.56 11.67 6.91
N HIS A 155 11.36 11.60 6.30
CA HIS A 155 10.17 11.11 6.98
C HIS A 155 10.16 9.59 7.04
N ASP A 156 10.23 9.03 8.23
CA ASP A 156 10.21 7.59 8.47
C ASP A 156 8.86 6.93 8.19
N THR A 157 7.78 7.73 8.16
CA THR A 157 6.44 7.30 7.73
C THR A 157 6.29 7.16 6.21
N LEU A 158 7.29 7.63 5.44
CA LEU A 158 7.33 7.61 3.98
C LEU A 158 8.61 6.93 3.49
N PRO A 159 8.74 5.60 3.67
CA PRO A 159 9.91 4.85 3.21
C PRO A 159 10.17 5.08 1.72
N LYS A 160 11.39 5.52 1.39
CA LYS A 160 11.80 5.76 0.01
C LYS A 160 12.06 4.44 -0.70
N LEU A 161 11.58 4.32 -1.93
CA LEU A 161 11.80 3.14 -2.77
C LEU A 161 13.19 3.18 -3.42
N ASN A 162 13.92 2.06 -3.31
CA ASN A 162 15.30 1.93 -3.75
C ASN A 162 15.42 1.30 -5.14
N TYR A 163 15.33 2.11 -6.19
CA TYR A 163 15.47 1.65 -7.57
C TYR A 163 16.93 1.41 -7.98
N GLU A 164 17.89 1.95 -7.24
CA GLU A 164 19.31 1.83 -7.60
C GLU A 164 19.85 0.42 -7.39
N ASP A 165 19.34 -0.29 -6.37
CA ASP A 165 19.86 -1.58 -5.95
C ASP A 165 18.86 -2.74 -6.12
N SER A 166 17.62 -2.47 -6.53
CA SER A 166 16.57 -3.48 -6.60
C SER A 166 15.93 -3.62 -7.98
N VAL A 167 16.52 -4.48 -8.81
CA VAL A 167 15.94 -4.89 -10.10
C VAL A 167 14.55 -5.53 -9.91
N LYS A 168 14.32 -6.23 -8.80
CA LYS A 168 13.01 -6.83 -8.49
C LYS A 168 11.94 -5.77 -8.30
N LEU A 169 12.23 -4.69 -7.58
CA LEU A 169 11.33 -3.57 -7.40
C LEU A 169 11.08 -2.84 -8.73
N GLU A 170 12.15 -2.56 -9.48
CA GLU A 170 12.04 -1.91 -10.78
C GLU A 170 11.10 -2.69 -11.72
N ASN A 171 11.29 -4.00 -11.84
CA ASN A 171 10.46 -4.85 -12.66
C ASN A 171 8.99 -4.88 -12.20
N TYR A 172 8.74 -4.86 -10.89
CA TYR A 172 7.39 -4.79 -10.35
C TYR A 172 6.69 -3.47 -10.74
N ILE A 173 7.36 -2.34 -10.55
CA ILE A 173 6.80 -1.02 -10.90
C ILE A 173 6.55 -0.90 -12.42
N LEU A 174 7.46 -1.43 -13.25
CA LEU A 174 7.25 -1.48 -14.70
C LEU A 174 6.07 -2.39 -15.09
N TYR A 175 5.80 -3.43 -14.32
CA TYR A 175 4.65 -4.31 -14.54
C TYR A 175 3.32 -3.59 -14.26
N ILE A 176 3.20 -2.89 -13.13
CA ILE A 176 1.96 -2.17 -12.79
C ILE A 176 1.71 -0.93 -13.64
N GLY A 177 2.74 -0.41 -14.31
CA GLY A 177 2.64 0.73 -15.23
C GLY A 177 2.23 0.35 -16.67
N ARG A 178 1.99 -0.92 -16.95
CA ARG A 178 1.58 -1.45 -18.28
C ARG A 178 0.08 -1.65 -18.36
#